data_b873058620429bddff6db13e4f444090
#
_entry.id   b873058620429bddff6db13e4f444090
#
_cell.length_a   1.000
_cell.length_b   1.000
_cell.length_c   1.000
_cell.angle_alpha   90.00
_cell.angle_beta   90.00
_cell.angle_gamma   90.00
#
_symmetry.space_group_name_H-M   'P 1'
#
loop_
_entity.id
_entity.type
_entity.pdbx_description
1 polymer ?
#
loop_
_entity_poly.entity_id
_entity_poly.type
_entity_poly.pdbx_seq_one_letter_code
_entity_poly.pdbx_strand_id
1 'polypeptide(L)'
;MAARNRGKALVTGASGFIGTRLVQRLAGEGAEVVAIDLLPPRRSVPGVAYHATDVRQPIAPDTASGVDIIYNLAAVHRTPGHPDQEYYDTNILGALNVTALAEACGVDRLVFTSSISVYGPTEDLVDEQSPAAPVSAYGKSKLIAEAIHGRWQAGACGRRLVTVRPGVVFGPGEGGNYTHLARALAGGYFVYPGRRDTIKSGGYVDDLLGAIDFALGQADPAILLNFAYPDQSTTRDIVQAFGRVTGRTARPPVVPTGLMLTAAALFEIANRLGFRNPVHRQRILKLVQSTRIAPGWLTQRGYHFRYDLEAALQAWRAETAGRFG
;
A
#
# COMPACT_ATOMS: atom_id res chain seq x y z
N MET A 1 -29.73 10.35 -1.00
CA MET A 1 -28.76 10.40 0.11
C MET A 1 -28.13 11.78 0.11
N ALA A 2 -28.31 12.56 1.17
CA ALA A 2 -27.69 13.88 1.26
C ALA A 2 -26.17 13.72 1.24
N ALA A 3 -25.48 14.48 0.38
CA ALA A 3 -24.04 14.55 0.32
C ALA A 3 -23.54 14.95 1.73
N ARG A 4 -22.85 14.05 2.43
CA ARG A 4 -22.11 14.42 3.64
C ARG A 4 -21.05 15.40 3.16
N ASN A 5 -21.12 16.64 3.60
CA ASN A 5 -20.05 17.61 3.40
C ASN A 5 -18.81 17.05 4.12
N ARG A 6 -17.90 16.42 3.37
CA ARG A 6 -16.69 15.77 3.92
C ARG A 6 -15.57 16.77 4.22
N GLY A 7 -15.83 18.06 4.07
CA GLY A 7 -14.83 19.09 4.26
C GLY A 7 -13.75 19.10 3.18
N LYS A 8 -12.59 19.66 3.51
CA LYS A 8 -11.45 19.79 2.62
C LYS A 8 -10.33 18.82 3.00
N ALA A 9 -9.83 18.05 2.05
CA ALA A 9 -8.80 17.04 2.25
C ALA A 9 -7.55 17.35 1.45
N LEU A 10 -6.37 17.15 2.06
CA LEU A 10 -5.09 17.14 1.36
C LEU A 10 -4.59 15.71 1.25
N VAL A 11 -4.20 15.30 0.04
CA VAL A 11 -3.65 13.97 -0.24
C VAL A 11 -2.25 14.11 -0.79
N THR A 12 -1.24 13.59 -0.07
CA THR A 12 0.13 13.45 -0.57
C THR A 12 0.31 12.10 -1.25
N GLY A 13 1.19 11.99 -2.25
CA GLY A 13 1.28 10.76 -3.04
C GLY A 13 0.04 10.50 -3.90
N ALA A 14 -0.65 11.57 -4.30
CA ALA A 14 -1.95 11.55 -4.96
C ALA A 14 -1.93 10.88 -6.35
N SER A 15 -0.79 10.89 -7.04
CA SER A 15 -0.58 10.24 -8.33
C SER A 15 -0.19 8.76 -8.21
N GLY A 16 0.03 8.27 -7.00
CA GLY A 16 0.24 6.86 -6.71
C GLY A 16 -1.02 6.01 -6.94
N PHE A 17 -0.89 4.68 -6.81
CA PHE A 17 -2.02 3.76 -6.99
C PHE A 17 -3.15 4.03 -5.98
N ILE A 18 -2.84 4.00 -4.67
CA ILE A 18 -3.83 4.24 -3.61
C ILE A 18 -4.30 5.70 -3.65
N GLY A 19 -3.37 6.66 -3.85
CA GLY A 19 -3.66 8.09 -3.89
C GLY A 19 -4.66 8.45 -4.98
N THR A 20 -4.47 7.94 -6.21
CA THR A 20 -5.41 8.17 -7.32
C THR A 20 -6.82 7.66 -6.96
N ARG A 21 -6.92 6.46 -6.36
CA ARG A 21 -8.22 5.88 -5.96
C ARG A 21 -8.88 6.69 -4.85
N LEU A 22 -8.09 7.14 -3.87
CA LEU A 22 -8.58 7.98 -2.77
C LEU A 22 -9.08 9.33 -3.27
N VAL A 23 -8.32 10.02 -4.13
CA VAL A 23 -8.71 11.31 -4.72
C VAL A 23 -10.02 11.19 -5.49
N GLN A 24 -10.16 10.15 -6.33
CA GLN A 24 -11.41 9.88 -7.05
C GLN A 24 -12.59 9.67 -6.12
N ARG A 25 -12.40 8.91 -5.05
CA ARG A 25 -13.44 8.63 -4.07
C ARG A 25 -13.84 9.87 -3.31
N LEU A 26 -12.90 10.63 -2.74
CA LEU A 26 -13.16 11.85 -1.97
C LEU A 26 -13.89 12.89 -2.82
N ALA A 27 -13.43 13.15 -4.04
CA ALA A 27 -14.08 14.08 -4.96
C ALA A 27 -15.48 13.58 -5.35
N GLY A 28 -15.66 12.29 -5.62
CA GLY A 28 -16.95 11.67 -5.93
C GLY A 28 -17.96 11.74 -4.76
N GLU A 29 -17.47 11.84 -3.52
CA GLU A 29 -18.28 12.00 -2.31
C GLU A 29 -18.48 13.49 -1.92
N GLY A 30 -18.02 14.43 -2.76
CA GLY A 30 -18.24 15.87 -2.61
C GLY A 30 -17.24 16.58 -1.69
N ALA A 31 -16.08 15.97 -1.37
CA ALA A 31 -15.00 16.67 -0.69
C ALA A 31 -14.28 17.64 -1.62
N GLU A 32 -13.83 18.78 -1.09
CA GLU A 32 -12.81 19.60 -1.74
C GLU A 32 -11.45 18.90 -1.57
N VAL A 33 -10.74 18.63 -2.68
CA VAL A 33 -9.49 17.87 -2.62
C VAL A 33 -8.33 18.66 -3.15
N VAL A 34 -7.27 18.77 -2.35
CA VAL A 34 -5.93 19.23 -2.75
C VAL A 34 -5.04 17.99 -2.88
N ALA A 35 -4.51 17.76 -4.07
CA ALA A 35 -3.70 16.60 -4.41
C ALA A 35 -2.27 17.02 -4.70
N ILE A 36 -1.30 16.51 -3.93
CA ILE A 36 0.12 16.82 -4.12
C ILE A 36 0.94 15.57 -4.43
N ASP A 37 1.81 15.67 -5.42
CA ASP A 37 2.74 14.61 -5.82
C ASP A 37 3.90 15.21 -6.63
N LEU A 38 5.00 14.48 -6.76
CA LEU A 38 6.07 14.79 -7.71
C LEU A 38 5.67 14.57 -9.18
N LEU A 39 4.79 13.60 -9.40
CA LEU A 39 4.34 13.19 -10.72
C LEU A 39 2.97 13.79 -11.05
N PRO A 40 2.68 14.05 -12.32
CA PRO A 40 1.34 14.46 -12.73
C PRO A 40 0.32 13.37 -12.39
N PRO A 41 -0.96 13.72 -12.21
CA PRO A 41 -2.00 12.76 -11.91
C PRO A 41 -2.13 11.72 -13.04
N ARG A 42 -2.23 10.44 -12.67
CA ARG A 42 -2.49 9.37 -13.66
C ARG A 42 -3.83 9.57 -14.37
N ARG A 43 -4.78 10.15 -13.66
CA ARG A 43 -6.09 10.53 -14.16
C ARG A 43 -6.53 11.77 -13.40
N SER A 44 -6.75 12.87 -14.13
CA SER A 44 -7.30 14.09 -13.53
C SER A 44 -8.77 13.90 -13.17
N VAL A 45 -9.15 14.43 -12.02
CA VAL A 45 -10.53 14.44 -11.54
C VAL A 45 -11.01 15.89 -11.56
N PRO A 46 -12.15 16.20 -12.19
CA PRO A 46 -12.69 17.56 -12.20
C PRO A 46 -12.88 18.11 -10.79
N GLY A 47 -12.54 19.38 -10.58
CA GLY A 47 -12.68 20.05 -9.28
C GLY A 47 -11.56 19.75 -8.25
N VAL A 48 -10.59 18.90 -8.59
CA VAL A 48 -9.43 18.63 -7.73
C VAL A 48 -8.29 19.57 -8.08
N ALA A 49 -7.70 20.22 -7.06
CA ALA A 49 -6.50 21.04 -7.19
C ALA A 49 -5.24 20.17 -7.14
N TYR A 50 -4.48 20.10 -8.24
CA TYR A 50 -3.23 19.31 -8.30
C TYR A 50 -2.02 20.24 -8.27
N HIS A 51 -1.07 19.95 -7.35
CA HIS A 51 0.19 20.69 -7.23
C HIS A 51 1.39 19.73 -7.31
N ALA A 52 2.36 20.08 -8.14
CA ALA A 52 3.64 19.39 -8.19
C ALA A 52 4.46 19.78 -6.95
N THR A 53 4.59 18.87 -5.99
CA THR A 53 5.22 19.16 -4.69
C THR A 53 6.07 17.97 -4.25
N ASP A 54 7.31 18.27 -3.85
CA ASP A 54 8.22 17.30 -3.24
C ASP A 54 8.07 17.31 -1.72
N VAL A 55 7.51 16.26 -1.14
CA VAL A 55 7.35 16.15 0.31
C VAL A 55 8.68 16.11 1.09
N ARG A 56 9.79 15.87 0.41
CA ARG A 56 11.14 15.99 1.03
C ARG A 56 11.53 17.42 1.35
N GLN A 57 10.84 18.39 0.77
CA GLN A 57 11.03 19.82 1.00
C GLN A 57 9.90 20.36 1.89
N PRO A 58 10.11 21.47 2.60
CA PRO A 58 9.04 22.16 3.31
C PRO A 58 7.86 22.47 2.37
N ILE A 59 6.66 22.13 2.81
CA ILE A 59 5.43 22.37 2.03
C ILE A 59 4.86 23.72 2.45
N ALA A 60 4.56 24.56 1.46
CA ALA A 60 4.01 25.89 1.72
C ALA A 60 2.64 25.78 2.44
N PRO A 61 2.41 26.53 3.54
CA PRO A 61 1.17 26.47 4.32
C PRO A 61 -0.09 26.76 3.48
N ASP A 62 -0.01 27.61 2.48
CA ASP A 62 -1.13 27.92 1.58
C ASP A 62 -1.69 26.68 0.88
N THR A 63 -0.86 25.65 0.69
CA THR A 63 -1.25 24.35 0.11
C THR A 63 -2.30 23.65 0.98
N ALA A 64 -2.31 23.85 2.29
CA ALA A 64 -3.23 23.23 3.23
C ALA A 64 -4.21 24.24 3.87
N SER A 65 -4.40 25.41 3.26
CA SER A 65 -5.35 26.41 3.77
C SER A 65 -6.77 25.85 3.82
N GLY A 66 -7.38 25.85 5.01
CA GLY A 66 -8.73 25.35 5.27
C GLY A 66 -8.87 23.83 5.14
N VAL A 67 -7.78 23.07 5.14
CA VAL A 67 -7.80 21.60 5.12
C VAL A 67 -8.21 21.06 6.49
N ASP A 68 -9.19 20.14 6.49
CA ASP A 68 -9.68 19.47 7.69
C ASP A 68 -8.92 18.17 8.01
N ILE A 69 -8.34 17.52 6.98
CA ILE A 69 -7.67 16.23 7.12
C ILE A 69 -6.54 16.08 6.09
N ILE A 70 -5.42 15.53 6.52
CA ILE A 70 -4.32 15.17 5.62
C ILE A 70 -4.20 13.66 5.51
N TYR A 71 -4.15 13.15 4.26
CA TYR A 71 -3.80 11.76 3.94
C TYR A 71 -2.36 11.71 3.44
N ASN A 72 -1.45 11.22 4.28
CA ASN A 72 -0.04 11.07 3.91
C ASN A 72 0.22 9.68 3.31
N LEU A 73 0.19 9.61 1.96
CA LEU A 73 0.46 8.41 1.18
C LEU A 73 1.77 8.47 0.39
N ALA A 74 2.44 9.64 0.40
CA ALA A 74 3.71 9.80 -0.31
C ALA A 74 4.77 8.86 0.24
N ALA A 75 5.39 8.06 -0.62
CA ALA A 75 6.45 7.14 -0.23
C ALA A 75 7.25 6.61 -1.43
N VAL A 76 8.53 6.37 -1.21
CA VAL A 76 9.28 5.40 -2.00
C VAL A 76 9.01 4.01 -1.41
N HIS A 77 8.44 3.08 -2.21
CA HIS A 77 7.96 1.79 -1.69
C HIS A 77 8.46 0.55 -2.46
N ARG A 78 8.89 0.70 -3.73
CA ARG A 78 9.36 -0.45 -4.53
C ARG A 78 10.68 -0.97 -3.99
N THR A 79 10.70 -2.24 -3.55
CA THR A 79 11.88 -2.89 -2.94
C THR A 79 12.12 -4.28 -3.54
N PRO A 80 13.30 -4.58 -4.09
CA PRO A 80 14.38 -3.66 -4.43
C PRO A 80 13.99 -2.74 -5.60
N GLY A 81 14.63 -1.60 -5.72
CA GLY A 81 14.36 -0.67 -6.84
C GLY A 81 14.95 0.71 -6.66
N HIS A 82 15.33 1.05 -5.42
CA HIS A 82 15.91 2.32 -5.06
C HIS A 82 17.13 2.13 -4.15
N PRO A 83 18.11 3.04 -4.13
CA PRO A 83 19.12 3.10 -3.09
C PRO A 83 18.47 3.24 -1.71
N ASP A 84 19.08 2.65 -0.68
CA ASP A 84 18.52 2.68 0.68
C ASP A 84 18.27 4.10 1.18
N GLN A 85 19.11 5.06 0.81
CA GLN A 85 18.99 6.46 1.17
C GLN A 85 17.66 7.09 0.72
N GLU A 86 17.17 6.76 -0.48
CA GLU A 86 15.93 7.32 -1.02
C GLU A 86 14.69 6.96 -0.18
N TYR A 87 14.69 5.77 0.46
CA TYR A 87 13.61 5.39 1.37
C TYR A 87 13.60 6.28 2.61
N TYR A 88 14.78 6.57 3.17
CA TYR A 88 14.89 7.43 4.35
C TYR A 88 14.56 8.88 3.99
N ASP A 89 15.13 9.41 2.92
CA ASP A 89 14.90 10.80 2.51
C ASP A 89 13.41 11.05 2.22
N THR A 90 12.74 10.18 1.48
CA THR A 90 11.35 10.41 1.13
C THR A 90 10.40 10.14 2.30
N ASN A 91 10.56 8.99 2.98
CA ASN A 91 9.58 8.57 3.96
C ASN A 91 9.73 9.32 5.30
N ILE A 92 10.95 9.70 5.68
CA ILE A 92 11.22 10.40 6.94
C ILE A 92 11.05 11.91 6.76
N LEU A 93 11.73 12.53 5.79
CA LEU A 93 11.56 13.97 5.55
C LEU A 93 10.12 14.30 5.16
N GLY A 94 9.47 13.41 4.35
CA GLY A 94 8.05 13.55 4.04
C GLY A 94 7.16 13.53 5.28
N ALA A 95 7.43 12.64 6.25
CA ALA A 95 6.70 12.61 7.52
C ALA A 95 6.90 13.89 8.33
N LEU A 96 8.14 14.38 8.44
CA LEU A 96 8.47 15.63 9.14
C LEU A 96 7.79 16.84 8.50
N ASN A 97 7.87 16.98 7.18
CA ASN A 97 7.31 18.12 6.47
C ASN A 97 5.76 18.11 6.48
N VAL A 98 5.14 16.93 6.38
CA VAL A 98 3.68 16.81 6.45
C VAL A 98 3.16 17.10 7.86
N THR A 99 3.85 16.64 8.91
CA THR A 99 3.45 16.95 10.29
C THR A 99 3.70 18.43 10.63
N ALA A 100 4.77 19.04 10.14
CA ALA A 100 5.02 20.48 10.26
C ALA A 100 3.94 21.32 9.53
N LEU A 101 3.53 20.90 8.33
CA LEU A 101 2.42 21.51 7.61
C LEU A 101 1.11 21.44 8.41
N ALA A 102 0.80 20.26 8.96
CA ALA A 102 -0.39 20.06 9.78
C ALA A 102 -0.40 21.01 11.00
N GLU A 103 0.75 21.20 11.65
CA GLU A 103 0.90 22.16 12.77
C GLU A 103 0.71 23.60 12.31
N ALA A 104 1.38 24.00 11.24
CA ALA A 104 1.33 25.37 10.73
C ALA A 104 -0.09 25.79 10.30
N CYS A 105 -0.90 24.83 9.80
CA CYS A 105 -2.26 25.07 9.31
C CYS A 105 -3.36 24.70 10.31
N GLY A 106 -3.02 24.24 11.51
CA GLY A 106 -4.00 23.83 12.52
C GLY A 106 -4.81 22.60 12.13
N VAL A 107 -4.28 21.73 11.25
CA VAL A 107 -4.95 20.48 10.89
C VAL A 107 -4.75 19.47 12.02
N ASP A 108 -5.86 18.96 12.55
CA ASP A 108 -5.88 18.07 13.70
C ASP A 108 -6.12 16.59 13.34
N ARG A 109 -6.39 16.27 12.07
CA ARG A 109 -6.65 14.90 11.59
C ARG A 109 -5.66 14.48 10.53
N LEU A 110 -5.01 13.32 10.76
CA LEU A 110 -4.01 12.79 9.84
C LEU A 110 -4.20 11.28 9.66
N VAL A 111 -4.14 10.83 8.42
CA VAL A 111 -4.07 9.41 8.04
C VAL A 111 -2.70 9.16 7.45
N PHE A 112 -1.98 8.19 7.98
CA PHE A 112 -0.67 7.80 7.49
C PHE A 112 -0.68 6.35 7.00
N THR A 113 -0.27 6.14 5.74
CA THR A 113 -0.02 4.80 5.22
C THR A 113 1.40 4.36 5.50
N SER A 114 1.53 3.46 6.47
CA SER A 114 2.73 2.70 6.78
C SER A 114 2.83 1.44 5.90
N SER A 115 3.26 0.32 6.42
CA SER A 115 3.34 -0.96 5.70
C SER A 115 3.53 -2.12 6.69
N ILE A 116 3.05 -3.31 6.33
CA ILE A 116 3.43 -4.56 7.05
C ILE A 116 4.93 -4.86 6.97
N SER A 117 5.68 -4.19 6.12
CA SER A 117 7.15 -4.33 6.08
C SER A 117 7.84 -3.91 7.37
N VAL A 118 7.16 -3.25 8.28
CA VAL A 118 7.63 -2.93 9.64
C VAL A 118 7.78 -4.18 10.51
N TYR A 119 7.04 -5.26 10.22
CA TYR A 119 7.19 -6.55 10.93
C TYR A 119 8.31 -7.42 10.37
N GLY A 120 8.77 -7.14 9.15
CA GLY A 120 9.62 -8.04 8.39
C GLY A 120 8.85 -9.25 7.82
N PRO A 121 9.55 -10.18 7.15
CA PRO A 121 8.95 -11.43 6.71
C PRO A 121 8.70 -12.34 7.91
N THR A 122 7.53 -13.01 7.95
CA THR A 122 7.16 -13.90 9.05
C THR A 122 6.30 -15.06 8.57
N GLU A 123 6.55 -16.25 9.11
CA GLU A 123 5.69 -17.42 8.98
C GLU A 123 4.66 -17.47 10.14
N ASP A 124 4.94 -16.78 11.25
CA ASP A 124 4.04 -16.67 12.38
C ASP A 124 2.96 -15.60 12.09
N LEU A 125 1.78 -15.79 12.65
CA LEU A 125 0.71 -14.80 12.58
C LEU A 125 1.05 -13.63 13.49
N VAL A 126 1.17 -12.43 12.92
CA VAL A 126 1.40 -11.19 13.67
C VAL A 126 0.23 -10.21 13.48
N ASP A 127 0.00 -9.40 14.49
CA ASP A 127 -1.02 -8.36 14.54
C ASP A 127 -0.43 -7.01 15.00
N GLU A 128 -1.28 -6.04 15.32
CA GLU A 128 -0.87 -4.70 15.71
C GLU A 128 -0.13 -4.66 17.06
N GLN A 129 -0.28 -5.68 17.92
CA GLN A 129 0.39 -5.80 19.21
C GLN A 129 1.76 -6.46 19.08
N SER A 130 2.02 -7.12 17.96
CA SER A 130 3.27 -7.81 17.71
C SER A 130 4.44 -6.83 17.53
N PRO A 131 5.66 -7.16 18.02
CA PRO A 131 6.80 -6.27 17.90
C PRO A 131 7.18 -6.02 16.45
N ALA A 132 7.53 -4.77 16.13
CA ALA A 132 8.09 -4.42 14.84
C ALA A 132 9.54 -4.89 14.73
N ALA A 133 9.89 -5.55 13.61
CA ALA A 133 11.24 -6.08 13.34
C ALA A 133 11.63 -5.89 11.85
N PRO A 134 11.68 -4.63 11.35
CA PRO A 134 11.91 -4.37 9.94
C PRO A 134 13.32 -4.75 9.51
N VAL A 135 13.43 -5.51 8.42
CA VAL A 135 14.72 -5.96 7.86
C VAL A 135 15.17 -5.13 6.64
N SER A 136 14.27 -4.37 6.01
CA SER A 136 14.57 -3.55 4.84
C SER A 136 14.63 -2.06 5.18
N ALA A 137 15.38 -1.26 4.39
CA ALA A 137 15.40 0.20 4.52
C ALA A 137 13.99 0.79 4.40
N TYR A 138 13.16 0.25 3.51
CA TYR A 138 11.75 0.62 3.42
C TYR A 138 10.98 0.38 4.72
N GLY A 139 11.03 -0.82 5.30
CA GLY A 139 10.35 -1.12 6.56
C GLY A 139 10.86 -0.25 7.71
N LYS A 140 12.18 -0.06 7.80
CA LYS A 140 12.81 0.82 8.81
C LYS A 140 12.35 2.27 8.66
N SER A 141 12.36 2.82 7.45
CA SER A 141 11.93 4.20 7.19
C SER A 141 10.45 4.41 7.51
N LYS A 142 9.58 3.40 7.21
CA LYS A 142 8.16 3.46 7.59
C LYS A 142 7.95 3.43 9.10
N LEU A 143 8.70 2.60 9.83
CA LEU A 143 8.61 2.55 11.29
C LEU A 143 9.05 3.88 11.94
N ILE A 144 10.11 4.51 11.42
CA ILE A 144 10.54 5.83 11.87
C ILE A 144 9.45 6.89 11.57
N ALA A 145 8.84 6.83 10.37
CA ALA A 145 7.74 7.72 10.02
C ALA A 145 6.51 7.53 10.93
N GLU A 146 6.18 6.29 11.34
CA GLU A 146 5.13 6.04 12.35
C GLU A 146 5.42 6.79 13.66
N ALA A 147 6.67 6.73 14.13
CA ALA A 147 7.07 7.42 15.36
C ALA A 147 6.95 8.95 15.24
N ILE A 148 7.28 9.54 14.07
CA ILE A 148 7.13 10.98 13.80
C ILE A 148 5.65 11.38 13.87
N HIS A 149 4.76 10.65 13.17
CA HIS A 149 3.33 10.93 13.17
C HIS A 149 2.72 10.73 14.57
N GLY A 150 3.12 9.66 15.29
CA GLY A 150 2.69 9.42 16.66
C GLY A 150 3.10 10.54 17.62
N ARG A 151 4.32 11.08 17.45
CA ARG A 151 4.78 12.22 18.24
C ARG A 151 3.99 13.49 17.92
N TRP A 152 3.68 13.73 16.66
CA TRP A 152 2.78 14.82 16.27
C TRP A 152 1.42 14.68 16.93
N GLN A 153 0.82 13.50 16.90
CA GLN A 153 -0.49 13.24 17.52
C GLN A 153 -0.48 13.51 19.03
N ALA A 154 0.55 13.00 19.73
CA ALA A 154 0.69 13.16 21.18
C ALA A 154 1.05 14.60 21.59
N GLY A 155 1.49 15.46 20.68
CA GLY A 155 1.96 16.81 20.93
C GLY A 155 0.86 17.84 21.24
N ALA A 156 -0.42 17.55 20.95
CA ALA A 156 -1.53 18.42 21.30
C ALA A 156 -2.85 17.66 21.49
N CYS A 157 -3.67 18.14 22.42
CA CYS A 157 -5.03 17.63 22.61
C CYS A 157 -5.88 17.85 21.35
N GLY A 158 -6.77 16.91 21.04
CA GLY A 158 -7.66 16.99 19.88
C GLY A 158 -7.08 16.41 18.59
N ARG A 159 -5.76 16.24 18.48
CA ARG A 159 -5.16 15.60 17.31
C ARG A 159 -5.53 14.13 17.19
N ARG A 160 -5.85 13.72 15.99
CA ARG A 160 -6.25 12.35 15.65
C ARG A 160 -5.37 11.78 14.55
N LEU A 161 -4.88 10.57 14.79
CA LEU A 161 -4.00 9.86 13.85
C LEU A 161 -4.56 8.47 13.55
N VAL A 162 -4.71 8.14 12.28
CA VAL A 162 -4.91 6.77 11.81
C VAL A 162 -3.65 6.31 11.09
N THR A 163 -2.94 5.36 11.66
CA THR A 163 -1.81 4.70 11.03
C THR A 163 -2.25 3.35 10.47
N VAL A 164 -2.12 3.18 9.16
CA VAL A 164 -2.49 1.93 8.47
C VAL A 164 -1.24 1.20 8.05
N ARG A 165 -1.12 -0.07 8.39
CA ARG A 165 -0.07 -0.99 7.90
C ARG A 165 -0.66 -1.93 6.85
N PRO A 166 -0.76 -1.52 5.58
CA PRO A 166 -1.31 -2.38 4.56
C PRO A 166 -0.35 -3.51 4.18
N GLY A 167 -0.93 -4.70 3.93
CA GLY A 167 -0.30 -5.78 3.18
C GLY A 167 -0.20 -5.44 1.70
N VAL A 168 -0.23 -6.45 0.84
CA VAL A 168 -0.22 -6.23 -0.60
C VAL A 168 -1.59 -5.70 -1.03
N VAL A 169 -1.67 -4.41 -1.35
CA VAL A 169 -2.88 -3.79 -1.87
C VAL A 169 -2.96 -4.02 -3.38
N PHE A 170 -4.11 -4.49 -3.85
CA PHE A 170 -4.33 -4.75 -5.26
C PHE A 170 -5.63 -4.13 -5.78
N GLY A 171 -5.74 -3.97 -7.10
CA GLY A 171 -6.89 -3.37 -7.76
C GLY A 171 -6.54 -2.64 -9.05
N PRO A 172 -7.50 -1.93 -9.68
CA PRO A 172 -7.30 -1.19 -10.93
C PRO A 172 -6.16 -0.18 -10.84
N GLY A 173 -5.16 -0.30 -11.73
CA GLY A 173 -4.00 0.61 -11.77
C GLY A 173 -2.85 0.25 -10.80
N GLU A 174 -2.89 -0.93 -10.16
CA GLU A 174 -1.86 -1.38 -9.19
C GLU A 174 -0.46 -1.48 -9.83
N GLY A 175 -0.36 -2.07 -11.02
CA GLY A 175 0.90 -2.20 -11.75
C GLY A 175 2.01 -2.97 -11.03
N GLY A 176 1.70 -3.73 -9.97
CA GLY A 176 2.65 -4.45 -9.12
C GLY A 176 2.42 -5.96 -9.11
N ASN A 177 2.43 -6.56 -7.91
CA ASN A 177 2.50 -8.02 -7.73
C ASN A 177 1.32 -8.77 -8.35
N TYR A 178 0.10 -8.31 -8.15
CA TYR A 178 -1.10 -8.99 -8.69
C TYR A 178 -1.23 -8.78 -10.19
N THR A 179 -0.90 -7.59 -10.71
CA THR A 179 -0.85 -7.31 -12.16
C THR A 179 0.19 -8.18 -12.85
N HIS A 180 1.39 -8.33 -12.27
CA HIS A 180 2.44 -9.20 -12.81
C HIS A 180 2.03 -10.67 -12.75
N LEU A 181 1.40 -11.12 -11.67
CA LEU A 181 0.87 -12.49 -11.55
C LEU A 181 -0.20 -12.75 -12.61
N ALA A 182 -1.15 -11.85 -12.77
CA ALA A 182 -2.20 -11.98 -13.78
C ALA A 182 -1.63 -12.12 -15.20
N ARG A 183 -0.62 -11.30 -15.54
CA ARG A 183 0.07 -11.38 -16.84
C ARG A 183 0.82 -12.70 -17.01
N ALA A 184 1.51 -13.16 -15.97
CA ALA A 184 2.25 -14.42 -16.02
C ALA A 184 1.32 -15.62 -16.16
N LEU A 185 0.17 -15.63 -15.50
CA LEU A 185 -0.85 -16.64 -15.62
C LEU A 185 -1.50 -16.62 -17.01
N ALA A 186 -1.84 -15.45 -17.52
CA ALA A 186 -2.40 -15.28 -18.86
C ALA A 186 -1.44 -15.74 -19.96
N GLY A 187 -0.13 -15.48 -19.80
CA GLY A 187 0.94 -15.90 -20.71
C GLY A 187 1.39 -17.34 -20.52
N GLY A 188 0.91 -18.07 -19.51
CA GLY A 188 1.27 -19.47 -19.26
C GLY A 188 2.70 -19.72 -18.76
N TYR A 189 3.41 -18.67 -18.31
CA TYR A 189 4.82 -18.79 -17.85
C TYR A 189 5.00 -18.65 -16.33
N PHE A 190 3.90 -18.58 -15.58
CA PHE A 190 4.00 -18.54 -14.13
C PHE A 190 4.49 -19.87 -13.57
N VAL A 191 5.40 -19.79 -12.59
CA VAL A 191 5.87 -20.93 -11.78
C VAL A 191 5.81 -20.58 -10.31
N TYR A 192 5.55 -21.57 -9.44
CA TYR A 192 5.63 -21.36 -8.01
C TYR A 192 7.10 -21.38 -7.57
N PRO A 193 7.62 -20.30 -6.95
CA PRO A 193 8.97 -20.29 -6.43
C PRO A 193 9.02 -21.09 -5.12
N GLY A 194 9.72 -22.24 -5.15
CA GLY A 194 9.97 -23.09 -3.99
C GLY A 194 8.78 -23.85 -3.47
N ARG A 195 7.67 -23.18 -3.18
CA ARG A 195 6.47 -23.76 -2.55
C ARG A 195 5.19 -23.05 -3.00
N ARG A 196 4.03 -23.68 -2.77
CA ARG A 196 2.71 -23.14 -3.17
C ARG A 196 1.96 -22.51 -2.00
N ASP A 197 2.37 -22.79 -0.78
CA ASP A 197 1.70 -22.45 0.47
C ASP A 197 2.27 -21.17 1.13
N THR A 198 3.10 -20.40 0.42
CA THR A 198 3.54 -19.09 0.87
C THR A 198 2.35 -18.16 1.07
N ILE A 199 2.14 -17.66 2.28
CA ILE A 199 1.06 -16.74 2.61
C ILE A 199 1.44 -15.32 2.19
N LYS A 200 0.51 -14.65 1.52
CA LYS A 200 0.66 -13.25 1.08
C LYS A 200 -0.53 -12.44 1.55
N SER A 201 -0.40 -11.86 2.73
CA SER A 201 -1.42 -10.99 3.29
C SER A 201 -1.62 -9.75 2.43
N GLY A 202 -2.85 -9.45 2.10
CA GLY A 202 -3.21 -8.31 1.27
C GLY A 202 -4.72 -8.13 1.17
N GLY A 203 -5.15 -7.11 0.42
CA GLY A 203 -6.56 -6.82 0.23
C GLY A 203 -6.81 -5.84 -0.91
N TYR A 204 -8.07 -5.69 -1.26
CA TYR A 204 -8.51 -4.82 -2.35
C TYR A 204 -8.45 -3.35 -1.94
N VAL A 205 -8.11 -2.48 -2.89
CA VAL A 205 -7.90 -1.05 -2.61
C VAL A 205 -9.17 -0.37 -2.05
N ASP A 206 -10.36 -0.74 -2.50
CA ASP A 206 -11.59 -0.14 -1.99
C ASP A 206 -11.92 -0.57 -0.57
N ASP A 207 -11.55 -1.80 -0.18
CA ASP A 207 -11.63 -2.24 1.23
C ASP A 207 -10.62 -1.52 2.11
N LEU A 208 -9.40 -1.23 1.59
CA LEU A 208 -8.44 -0.40 2.31
C LEU A 208 -9.02 0.98 2.60
N LEU A 209 -9.60 1.64 1.61
CA LEU A 209 -10.24 2.94 1.79
C LEU A 209 -11.45 2.85 2.73
N GLY A 210 -12.21 1.77 2.66
CA GLY A 210 -13.30 1.48 3.59
C GLY A 210 -12.83 1.31 5.04
N ALA A 211 -11.71 0.61 5.24
CA ALA A 211 -11.10 0.43 6.56
C ALA A 211 -10.58 1.76 7.15
N ILE A 212 -10.01 2.63 6.31
CA ILE A 212 -9.60 3.98 6.71
C ILE A 212 -10.84 4.80 7.16
N ASP A 213 -11.92 4.80 6.37
CA ASP A 213 -13.14 5.51 6.73
C ASP A 213 -13.78 4.97 8.03
N PHE A 214 -13.75 3.64 8.19
CA PHE A 214 -14.23 3.01 9.43
C PHE A 214 -13.40 3.48 10.64
N ALA A 215 -12.07 3.53 10.50
CA ALA A 215 -11.18 4.00 11.56
C ALA A 215 -11.40 5.50 11.88
N LEU A 216 -11.58 6.33 10.86
CA LEU A 216 -11.91 7.76 11.04
C LEU A 216 -13.24 7.99 11.77
N GLY A 217 -14.16 7.04 11.69
CA GLY A 217 -15.43 7.05 12.42
C GLY A 217 -15.34 6.67 13.90
N GLN A 218 -14.22 6.10 14.35
CA GLN A 218 -14.02 5.72 15.76
C GLN A 218 -13.61 6.92 16.62
N ALA A 219 -13.80 6.83 17.93
CA ALA A 219 -13.50 7.92 18.86
C ALA A 219 -12.01 7.98 19.27
N ASP A 220 -11.26 6.91 19.09
CA ASP A 220 -9.88 6.80 19.56
C ASP A 220 -8.99 7.87 18.91
N PRO A 221 -8.17 8.59 19.69
CA PRO A 221 -7.31 9.66 19.16
C PRO A 221 -6.14 9.14 18.32
N ALA A 222 -5.66 7.92 18.61
CA ALA A 222 -4.59 7.26 17.87
C ALA A 222 -5.01 5.83 17.56
N ILE A 223 -5.06 5.51 16.28
CA ILE A 223 -5.43 4.19 15.79
C ILE A 223 -4.26 3.64 14.96
N LEU A 224 -3.82 2.44 15.31
CA LEU A 224 -2.93 1.62 14.49
C LEU A 224 -3.72 0.42 14.02
N LEU A 225 -3.76 0.20 12.71
CA LEU A 225 -4.43 -0.96 12.14
C LEU A 225 -3.61 -1.63 11.04
N ASN A 226 -3.62 -2.95 11.01
CA ASN A 226 -3.17 -3.73 9.87
C ASN A 226 -4.30 -3.84 8.84
N PHE A 227 -3.95 -3.77 7.56
CA PHE A 227 -4.92 -4.02 6.51
C PHE A 227 -4.50 -5.24 5.69
N ALA A 228 -5.23 -6.31 5.86
CA ALA A 228 -5.18 -7.53 5.07
C ALA A 228 -6.53 -8.24 5.21
N TYR A 229 -6.88 -9.11 4.27
CA TYR A 229 -8.02 -10.00 4.49
C TYR A 229 -7.74 -10.97 5.65
N PRO A 230 -8.74 -11.26 6.49
CA PRO A 230 -8.59 -12.18 7.63
C PRO A 230 -8.26 -13.60 7.15
N ASP A 231 -8.75 -13.99 5.99
CA ASP A 231 -8.45 -15.27 5.36
C ASP A 231 -7.01 -15.26 4.82
N GLN A 232 -6.16 -16.09 5.41
CA GLN A 232 -4.75 -16.16 5.09
C GLN A 232 -4.50 -16.84 3.74
N SER A 233 -4.69 -16.09 2.65
CA SER A 233 -4.55 -16.62 1.28
C SER A 233 -3.11 -17.00 0.97
N THR A 234 -2.91 -18.27 0.57
CA THR A 234 -1.65 -18.74 0.04
C THR A 234 -1.48 -18.33 -1.43
N THR A 235 -0.25 -18.40 -1.94
CA THR A 235 -0.01 -18.17 -3.37
C THR A 235 -0.83 -19.12 -4.24
N ARG A 236 -1.09 -20.36 -3.78
CA ARG A 236 -1.99 -21.30 -4.45
C ARG A 236 -3.42 -20.78 -4.52
N ASP A 237 -3.95 -20.29 -3.41
CA ASP A 237 -5.34 -19.79 -3.35
C ASP A 237 -5.50 -18.58 -4.26
N ILE A 238 -4.52 -17.68 -4.30
CA ILE A 238 -4.50 -16.51 -5.21
C ILE A 238 -4.50 -16.97 -6.68
N VAL A 239 -3.65 -17.92 -7.05
CA VAL A 239 -3.59 -18.47 -8.43
C VAL A 239 -4.91 -19.16 -8.80
N GLN A 240 -5.50 -19.91 -7.89
CA GLN A 240 -6.80 -20.56 -8.11
C GLN A 240 -7.94 -19.54 -8.26
N ALA A 241 -7.95 -18.48 -7.44
CA ALA A 241 -8.93 -17.40 -7.56
C ALA A 241 -8.84 -16.71 -8.93
N PHE A 242 -7.63 -16.38 -9.41
CA PHE A 242 -7.44 -15.89 -10.78
C PHE A 242 -7.96 -16.88 -11.83
N GLY A 243 -7.71 -18.18 -11.63
CA GLY A 243 -8.21 -19.24 -12.52
C GLY A 243 -9.74 -19.27 -12.61
N ARG A 244 -10.43 -19.22 -11.46
CA ARG A 244 -11.90 -19.19 -11.40
C ARG A 244 -12.46 -17.93 -12.07
N VAL A 245 -11.91 -16.76 -11.75
CA VAL A 245 -12.37 -15.48 -12.30
C VAL A 245 -12.13 -15.36 -13.80
N THR A 246 -11.04 -15.92 -14.32
CA THR A 246 -10.72 -15.88 -15.77
C THR A 246 -11.28 -17.03 -16.58
N GLY A 247 -11.82 -18.08 -15.92
CA GLY A 247 -12.23 -19.32 -16.59
C GLY A 247 -11.06 -20.18 -17.10
N ARG A 248 -9.84 -19.95 -16.60
CA ARG A 248 -8.62 -20.65 -17.04
C ARG A 248 -8.08 -21.54 -15.94
N THR A 249 -7.96 -22.83 -16.20
CA THR A 249 -7.31 -23.75 -15.25
C THR A 249 -5.80 -23.75 -15.47
N ALA A 250 -5.06 -22.97 -14.67
CA ALA A 250 -3.61 -23.00 -14.65
C ALA A 250 -3.13 -24.07 -13.64
N ARG A 251 -2.14 -24.88 -14.05
CA ARG A 251 -1.41 -25.82 -13.17
C ARG A 251 0.08 -25.53 -13.19
N PRO A 252 0.51 -24.39 -12.65
CA PRO A 252 1.92 -24.01 -12.70
C PRO A 252 2.80 -25.02 -11.95
N PRO A 253 3.99 -25.34 -12.45
CA PRO A 253 4.95 -26.20 -11.74
C PRO A 253 5.56 -25.47 -10.55
N VAL A 254 6.09 -26.23 -9.60
CA VAL A 254 6.95 -25.71 -8.53
C VAL A 254 8.39 -25.82 -9.02
N VAL A 255 9.10 -24.69 -8.98
CA VAL A 255 10.54 -24.66 -9.28
C VAL A 255 11.31 -24.54 -7.96
N PRO A 256 12.24 -25.45 -7.64
CA PRO A 256 13.02 -25.40 -6.40
C PRO A 256 13.73 -24.05 -6.24
N THR A 257 13.65 -23.48 -5.02
CA THR A 257 14.24 -22.16 -4.71
C THR A 257 15.74 -22.10 -5.06
N GLY A 258 16.50 -23.18 -4.79
CA GLY A 258 17.92 -23.25 -5.13
C GLY A 258 18.19 -23.04 -6.63
N LEU A 259 17.39 -23.69 -7.49
CA LEU A 259 17.52 -23.54 -8.95
C LEU A 259 17.20 -22.10 -9.39
N MET A 260 16.19 -21.48 -8.81
CA MET A 260 15.85 -20.09 -9.09
C MET A 260 16.93 -19.11 -8.62
N LEU A 261 17.54 -19.35 -7.46
CA LEU A 261 18.61 -18.51 -6.94
C LEU A 261 19.89 -18.63 -7.73
N THR A 262 20.25 -19.84 -8.22
CA THR A 262 21.40 -20.02 -9.12
C THR A 262 21.18 -19.34 -10.47
N ALA A 263 19.99 -19.48 -11.06
CA ALA A 263 19.64 -18.75 -12.27
C ALA A 263 19.71 -17.23 -12.06
N ALA A 264 19.16 -16.71 -10.96
CA ALA A 264 19.23 -15.29 -10.64
C ALA A 264 20.66 -14.79 -10.44
N ALA A 265 21.55 -15.60 -9.84
CA ALA A 265 22.96 -15.24 -9.69
C ALA A 265 23.65 -15.07 -11.06
N LEU A 266 23.37 -15.95 -12.03
CA LEU A 266 23.87 -15.82 -13.40
C LEU A 266 23.36 -14.55 -14.08
N PHE A 267 22.07 -14.20 -13.88
CA PHE A 267 21.50 -12.95 -14.39
C PHE A 267 22.12 -11.71 -13.72
N GLU A 268 22.43 -11.76 -12.41
CA GLU A 268 23.13 -10.66 -11.72
C GLU A 268 24.57 -10.48 -12.27
N ILE A 269 25.26 -11.57 -12.61
CA ILE A 269 26.58 -11.50 -13.27
C ILE A 269 26.44 -10.87 -14.67
N ALA A 270 25.45 -11.32 -15.46
CA ALA A 270 25.18 -10.74 -16.77
C ALA A 270 24.86 -9.23 -16.68
N ASN A 271 24.13 -8.80 -15.63
CA ASN A 271 23.87 -7.37 -15.39
C ASN A 271 25.17 -6.57 -15.16
N ARG A 272 26.16 -7.14 -14.46
CA ARG A 272 27.50 -6.51 -14.30
C ARG A 272 28.26 -6.40 -15.62
N LEU A 273 27.96 -7.27 -16.58
CA LEU A 273 28.52 -7.25 -17.94
C LEU A 273 27.72 -6.36 -18.91
N GLY A 274 26.74 -5.59 -18.41
CA GLY A 274 25.96 -4.62 -19.19
C GLY A 274 24.61 -5.11 -19.72
N PHE A 275 24.22 -6.36 -19.47
CA PHE A 275 22.91 -6.88 -19.84
C PHE A 275 21.89 -6.49 -18.76
N ARG A 276 20.94 -5.62 -19.08
CA ARG A 276 19.92 -5.20 -18.14
C ARG A 276 18.77 -6.21 -18.07
N ASN A 277 18.61 -6.86 -16.92
CA ASN A 277 17.44 -7.72 -16.65
C ASN A 277 16.90 -7.46 -15.24
N PRO A 278 15.58 -7.68 -14.98
CA PRO A 278 14.93 -7.38 -13.71
C PRO A 278 15.06 -8.51 -12.67
N VAL A 279 15.79 -9.60 -12.98
CA VAL A 279 15.86 -10.78 -12.10
C VAL A 279 16.94 -10.56 -11.04
N HIS A 280 16.52 -10.59 -9.75
CA HIS A 280 17.41 -10.43 -8.59
C HIS A 280 17.07 -11.47 -7.54
N ARG A 281 18.10 -12.06 -6.88
CA ARG A 281 17.93 -13.03 -5.79
C ARG A 281 17.01 -12.53 -4.70
N GLN A 282 17.11 -11.26 -4.30
CA GLN A 282 16.25 -10.67 -3.28
C GLN A 282 14.75 -10.71 -3.65
N ARG A 283 14.40 -10.57 -4.94
CA ARG A 283 13.00 -10.71 -5.38
C ARG A 283 12.50 -12.13 -5.23
N ILE A 284 13.34 -13.13 -5.55
CA ILE A 284 12.98 -14.54 -5.38
C ILE A 284 12.80 -14.87 -3.91
N LEU A 285 13.71 -14.44 -3.03
CA LEU A 285 13.58 -14.65 -1.59
C LEU A 285 12.28 -14.05 -1.03
N LYS A 286 11.91 -12.84 -1.48
CA LYS A 286 10.63 -12.23 -1.10
C LYS A 286 9.41 -13.03 -1.56
N LEU A 287 9.49 -13.75 -2.69
CA LEU A 287 8.37 -14.56 -3.18
C LEU A 287 8.16 -15.81 -2.32
N VAL A 288 9.24 -16.41 -1.78
CA VAL A 288 9.16 -17.65 -0.98
C VAL A 288 8.90 -17.41 0.51
N GLN A 289 9.10 -16.19 1.01
CA GLN A 289 8.87 -15.83 2.41
C GLN A 289 7.41 -15.40 2.60
N SER A 290 6.76 -15.88 3.65
CA SER A 290 5.42 -15.46 4.00
C SER A 290 5.40 -14.06 4.64
N THR A 291 4.23 -13.43 4.55
CA THR A 291 3.86 -12.21 5.29
C THR A 291 2.50 -12.49 5.92
N ARG A 292 2.50 -13.16 7.07
CA ARG A 292 1.29 -13.65 7.71
C ARG A 292 0.78 -12.64 8.73
N ILE A 293 -0.12 -11.74 8.27
CA ILE A 293 -0.57 -10.58 9.03
C ILE A 293 -2.07 -10.67 9.30
N ALA A 294 -2.45 -10.55 10.57
CA ALA A 294 -3.86 -10.44 10.97
C ALA A 294 -4.30 -8.97 11.05
N PRO A 295 -5.50 -8.63 10.57
CA PRO A 295 -6.14 -7.33 10.79
C PRO A 295 -6.83 -7.31 12.16
N GLY A 296 -6.07 -7.44 13.25
CA GLY A 296 -6.57 -7.67 14.61
C GLY A 296 -7.48 -6.56 15.07
N TRP A 297 -7.08 -5.29 14.91
CA TRP A 297 -7.88 -4.13 15.31
C TRP A 297 -9.20 -4.07 14.53
N LEU A 298 -9.18 -4.28 13.21
CA LEU A 298 -10.38 -4.27 12.38
C LEU A 298 -11.37 -5.37 12.79
N THR A 299 -10.87 -6.58 13.02
CA THR A 299 -11.67 -7.74 13.43
C THR A 299 -12.30 -7.51 14.80
N GLN A 300 -11.53 -7.04 15.78
CA GLN A 300 -12.02 -6.77 17.14
C GLN A 300 -13.10 -5.67 17.19
N ARG A 301 -13.04 -4.70 16.26
CA ARG A 301 -14.03 -3.61 16.12
C ARG A 301 -15.22 -3.97 15.22
N GLY A 302 -15.28 -5.20 14.71
CA GLY A 302 -16.40 -5.66 13.89
C GLY A 302 -16.44 -5.07 12.49
N TYR A 303 -15.28 -4.71 11.91
CA TYR A 303 -15.22 -4.26 10.53
C TYR A 303 -15.55 -5.41 9.58
N HIS A 304 -16.46 -5.16 8.65
CA HIS A 304 -16.83 -6.12 7.61
C HIS A 304 -16.19 -5.72 6.28
N PHE A 305 -15.31 -6.59 5.78
CA PHE A 305 -14.75 -6.43 4.43
C PHE A 305 -15.87 -6.59 3.40
N ARG A 306 -15.87 -5.71 2.40
CA ARG A 306 -16.89 -5.73 1.34
C ARG A 306 -16.65 -6.87 0.35
N TYR A 307 -15.40 -7.25 0.17
CA TYR A 307 -14.97 -8.27 -0.77
C TYR A 307 -14.19 -9.37 -0.04
N ASP A 308 -14.32 -10.60 -0.51
CA ASP A 308 -13.30 -11.62 -0.39
C ASP A 308 -12.33 -11.55 -1.58
N LEU A 309 -11.32 -12.41 -1.60
CA LEU A 309 -10.32 -12.41 -2.67
C LEU A 309 -10.92 -12.56 -4.06
N GLU A 310 -11.90 -13.47 -4.22
CA GLU A 310 -12.49 -13.77 -5.52
C GLU A 310 -13.40 -12.65 -6.00
N ALA A 311 -14.27 -12.13 -5.13
CA ALA A 311 -15.14 -11.00 -5.42
C ALA A 311 -14.33 -9.74 -5.76
N ALA A 312 -13.21 -9.51 -5.07
CA ALA A 312 -12.30 -8.42 -5.37
C ALA A 312 -11.66 -8.53 -6.76
N LEU A 313 -11.21 -9.73 -7.13
CA LEU A 313 -10.68 -9.97 -8.48
C LEU A 313 -11.76 -9.85 -9.56
N GLN A 314 -13.01 -10.26 -9.28
CA GLN A 314 -14.13 -10.06 -10.19
C GLN A 314 -14.45 -8.59 -10.39
N ALA A 315 -14.50 -7.80 -9.30
CA ALA A 315 -14.70 -6.36 -9.35
C ALA A 315 -13.61 -5.66 -10.16
N TRP A 316 -12.34 -6.01 -9.89
CA TRP A 316 -11.21 -5.47 -10.65
C TRP A 316 -11.30 -5.79 -12.15
N ARG A 317 -11.59 -7.05 -12.49
CA ARG A 317 -11.74 -7.48 -13.88
C ARG A 317 -12.87 -6.74 -14.59
N ALA A 318 -14.00 -6.52 -13.91
CA ALA A 318 -15.13 -5.78 -14.46
C ALA A 318 -14.78 -4.32 -14.75
N GLU A 319 -14.10 -3.64 -13.81
CA GLU A 319 -13.68 -2.23 -13.96
C GLU A 319 -12.64 -2.03 -15.09
N THR A 320 -11.82 -3.03 -15.36
CA THR A 320 -10.72 -2.96 -16.35
C THR A 320 -11.04 -3.67 -17.69
N ALA A 321 -12.31 -3.84 -18.01
CA ALA A 321 -12.77 -4.47 -19.25
C ALA A 321 -12.11 -5.85 -19.52
N GLY A 322 -12.02 -6.67 -18.49
CA GLY A 322 -11.47 -8.04 -18.57
C GLY A 322 -9.94 -8.14 -18.43
N ARG A 323 -9.25 -7.03 -18.20
CA ARG A 323 -7.79 -6.98 -18.01
C ARG A 323 -7.47 -6.74 -16.53
N PHE A 324 -6.28 -7.17 -16.09
CA PHE A 324 -5.75 -6.86 -14.77
C PHE A 324 -4.57 -5.89 -14.93
N GLY A 325 -4.83 -4.58 -14.97
CA GLY A 325 -3.78 -3.59 -15.17
C GLY A 325 -4.28 -2.18 -15.20
#